data_527ae502eb7fe9a4b5af9f6675232a16
#
_entry.id   527ae502eb7fe9a4b5af9f6675232a16
#
_cell.length_a   1.000
_cell.length_b   1.000
_cell.length_c   1.000
_cell.angle_alpha   90.00
_cell.angle_beta   90.00
_cell.angle_gamma   90.00
#
_symmetry.space_group_name_H-M   'P 1'
#
loop_
_entity.id
_entity.type
_entity.pdbx_description
1 polymer ?
#
loop_
_entity_poly.entity_id
_entity_poly.type
_entity_poly.pdbx_seq_one_letter_code
_entity_poly.pdbx_strand_id
1 'polypeptide(L)' 'MIKKTIAVCQMATVLGWTMTAVRECIARDKFPFAQCWQCQGKKGRTFSIDKEGFRFYLANTLGWTASRIDKEFKEAHIH' A
#
# COMPACT_ATOMS: atom_id res chain seq x y z
N MET A 1 1.46 2.38 19.51
CA MET A 1 2.59 2.30 18.56
C MET A 1 2.09 2.55 17.15
N ILE A 2 2.72 3.44 16.43
CA ILE A 2 2.35 3.75 15.05
C ILE A 2 2.90 2.66 14.14
N LYS A 3 2.03 2.06 13.34
CA LYS A 3 2.46 1.05 12.37
C LYS A 3 3.17 1.73 11.20
N LYS A 4 4.30 1.19 10.80
CA LYS A 4 5.08 1.67 9.66
C LYS A 4 4.63 1.05 8.34
N THR A 5 3.79 0.02 8.41
CA THR A 5 3.29 -0.68 7.23
C THR A 5 1.77 -0.62 7.19
N ILE A 6 1.22 -0.85 6.00
CA ILE A 6 -0.23 -0.90 5.79
C ILE A 6 -0.60 -2.22 5.13
N ALA A 7 -1.88 -2.56 5.20
CA ALA A 7 -2.40 -3.77 4.56
C ALA A 7 -2.74 -3.51 3.08
N VAL A 8 -2.77 -4.59 2.29
CA VAL A 8 -3.15 -4.52 0.87
C VAL A 8 -4.56 -3.90 0.73
N CYS A 9 -5.50 -4.28 1.59
CA CYS A 9 -6.86 -3.76 1.52
C CYS A 9 -6.90 -2.24 1.77
N GLN A 10 -6.06 -1.73 2.66
CA GLN A 10 -5.97 -0.30 2.92
C GLN A 10 -5.43 0.46 1.72
N MET A 11 -4.38 -0.06 1.10
CA MET A 11 -3.81 0.53 -0.11
C MET A 11 -4.82 0.52 -1.26
N ALA A 12 -5.54 -0.59 -1.44
CA ALA A 12 -6.58 -0.71 -2.46
C ALA A 12 -7.69 0.31 -2.24
N THR A 13 -8.11 0.51 -0.99
CA THR A 13 -9.13 1.50 -0.64
C THR A 13 -8.69 2.92 -1.00
N VAL A 14 -7.47 3.28 -0.67
CA VAL A 14 -6.92 4.62 -0.96
C VAL A 14 -6.84 4.85 -2.47
N LEU A 15 -6.38 3.86 -3.23
CA LEU A 15 -6.23 3.99 -4.68
C LEU A 15 -7.54 3.81 -5.45
N GLY A 16 -8.55 3.22 -4.83
CA GLY A 16 -9.78 2.87 -5.52
C GLY A 16 -9.62 1.67 -6.44
N TRP A 17 -8.64 0.81 -6.15
CA TRP A 17 -8.35 -0.39 -6.92
C TRP A 17 -8.88 -1.63 -6.22
N THR A 18 -8.94 -2.75 -6.95
CA THR A 18 -9.23 -4.04 -6.31
C THR A 18 -7.98 -4.54 -5.59
N MET A 19 -8.18 -5.40 -4.60
CA MET A 19 -7.05 -6.01 -3.89
C MET A 19 -6.21 -6.87 -4.85
N THR A 20 -6.86 -7.55 -5.79
CA THR A 20 -6.17 -8.34 -6.81
C THR A 20 -5.23 -7.48 -7.64
N ALA A 21 -5.69 -6.31 -8.09
CA ALA A 21 -4.86 -5.39 -8.88
C ALA A 21 -3.64 -4.92 -8.09
N VAL A 22 -3.82 -4.58 -6.81
CA VAL A 22 -2.71 -4.17 -5.94
C VAL A 22 -1.69 -5.28 -5.78
N ARG A 23 -2.16 -6.50 -5.48
CA ARG A 23 -1.28 -7.66 -5.30
C ARG A 23 -0.47 -7.96 -6.56
N GLU A 24 -1.12 -7.90 -7.73
CA GLU A 24 -0.44 -8.13 -9.00
C GLU A 24 0.65 -7.10 -9.26
N CYS A 25 0.38 -5.83 -9.00
CA CYS A 25 1.37 -4.77 -9.17
C CYS A 25 2.55 -4.93 -8.22
N ILE A 26 2.30 -5.31 -6.98
CA ILE A 26 3.37 -5.55 -6.01
C ILE A 26 4.22 -6.74 -6.44
N ALA A 27 3.58 -7.82 -6.90
CA ALA A 27 4.28 -9.02 -7.36
C ALA A 27 5.16 -8.76 -8.58
N ARG A 28 4.82 -7.75 -9.38
CA ARG A 28 5.60 -7.34 -10.56
C ARG A 28 6.59 -6.21 -10.27
N ASP A 29 6.85 -5.92 -9.01
CA ASP A 29 7.76 -4.87 -8.57
C ASP A 29 7.44 -3.48 -9.13
N LYS A 30 6.14 -3.19 -9.29
CA LYS A 30 5.69 -1.88 -9.76
C LYS A 30 5.75 -0.81 -8.68
N PHE A 31 5.81 -1.20 -7.42
CA PHE A 31 5.88 -0.29 -6.28
C PHE A 31 7.19 -0.48 -5.53
N PRO A 32 8.11 0.49 -5.55
CA PRO A 32 9.40 0.35 -4.86
C PRO A 32 9.28 0.30 -3.34
N PHE A 33 8.17 0.80 -2.80
CA PHE A 33 7.92 0.81 -1.35
C PHE A 33 7.19 -0.43 -0.85
N ALA A 34 6.87 -1.35 -1.73
CA ALA A 34 6.11 -2.56 -1.39
C ALA A 34 6.90 -3.80 -1.77
N GLN A 35 6.81 -4.82 -0.93
CA GLN A 35 7.50 -6.09 -1.12
C GLN A 35 6.52 -7.24 -1.02
N CYS A 36 6.84 -8.33 -1.70
CA CYS A 36 6.05 -9.53 -1.71
C CYS A 36 7.00 -10.72 -1.62
N TRP A 37 6.69 -11.66 -0.73
CA TRP A 37 7.46 -12.91 -0.64
C TRP A 37 6.55 -14.04 -0.22
N GLN A 38 6.96 -15.25 -0.53
CA GLN A 38 6.23 -16.45 -0.13
C GLN A 38 7.02 -17.17 0.97
N CYS A 39 6.38 -17.33 2.12
CA CYS A 39 7.00 -18.06 3.21
C CYS A 39 6.98 -19.55 2.90
N GLN A 40 8.12 -20.22 3.18
CA GLN A 40 8.24 -21.65 2.98
C GLN A 40 7.21 -22.39 3.83
N GLY A 41 6.48 -23.32 3.20
CA GLY A 41 5.47 -24.13 3.90
C GLY A 41 4.12 -23.48 4.06
N LYS A 42 3.93 -22.24 3.57
CA LYS A 42 2.64 -21.56 3.61
C LYS A 42 2.09 -21.38 2.20
N LYS A 43 0.77 -21.49 2.09
CA LYS A 43 0.08 -21.15 0.85
C LYS A 43 -0.16 -19.64 0.83
N GLY A 44 0.09 -19.02 -0.31
CA GLY A 44 -0.11 -17.59 -0.49
C GLY A 44 1.15 -16.79 -0.20
N ARG A 45 1.05 -15.51 -0.48
CA ARG A 45 2.17 -14.56 -0.39
C ARG A 45 1.97 -13.59 0.76
N THR A 46 3.07 -13.19 1.36
CA THR A 46 3.07 -12.12 2.35
C THR A 46 3.42 -10.82 1.66
N PHE A 47 2.67 -9.76 1.97
CA PHE A 47 2.89 -8.44 1.40
C PHE A 47 3.27 -7.47 2.51
N SER A 48 4.25 -6.62 2.23
CA SER A 48 4.67 -5.55 3.13
C SER A 48 4.68 -4.25 2.35
N ILE A 49 3.90 -3.27 2.79
CA ILE A 49 3.78 -1.98 2.12
C ILE A 49 4.21 -0.91 3.11
N ASP A 50 5.29 -0.19 2.78
CA ASP A 50 5.79 0.89 3.63
C ASP A 50 4.85 2.08 3.56
N LYS A 51 4.30 2.48 4.70
CA LYS A 51 3.33 3.57 4.81
C LYS A 51 3.90 4.89 4.29
N GLU A 52 5.11 5.24 4.73
CA GLU A 52 5.74 6.50 4.31
C GLU A 52 6.10 6.48 2.83
N GLY A 53 6.57 5.34 2.33
CA GLY A 53 6.84 5.18 0.91
C GLY A 53 5.59 5.33 0.06
N PHE A 54 4.47 4.79 0.51
CA PHE A 54 3.19 4.93 -0.17
C PHE A 54 2.75 6.40 -0.17
N ARG A 55 2.89 7.08 0.98
CA ARG A 55 2.56 8.50 1.09
C ARG A 55 3.39 9.34 0.11
N PHE A 56 4.68 9.07 0.03
CA PHE A 56 5.59 9.72 -0.91
C PHE A 56 5.16 9.48 -2.36
N TYR A 57 4.80 8.25 -2.69
CA TYR A 57 4.32 7.88 -4.02
C TYR A 57 3.08 8.70 -4.41
N LEU A 58 2.09 8.79 -3.51
CA LEU A 58 0.88 9.56 -3.77
C LEU A 58 1.18 11.03 -4.01
N ALA A 59 2.08 11.60 -3.22
CA ALA A 59 2.42 13.02 -3.32
C ALA A 59 3.24 13.32 -4.59
N ASN A 60 4.20 12.47 -4.93
CA ASN A 60 5.17 12.77 -5.97
C ASN A 60 4.83 12.16 -7.32
N THR A 61 4.22 10.98 -7.36
CA THR A 61 3.88 10.31 -8.61
C THR A 61 2.47 10.68 -9.08
N LEU A 62 1.51 10.69 -8.16
CA LEU A 62 0.12 11.01 -8.49
C LEU A 62 -0.23 12.48 -8.25
N GLY A 63 0.67 13.23 -7.62
CA GLY A 63 0.47 14.66 -7.39
C GLY A 63 -0.63 14.99 -6.38
N TRP A 64 -0.93 14.10 -5.45
CA TRP A 64 -1.94 14.35 -4.43
C TRP A 64 -1.44 15.36 -3.40
N THR A 65 -2.35 16.21 -2.92
CA THR A 65 -2.04 17.14 -1.82
C THR A 65 -1.94 16.39 -0.51
N ALA A 66 -1.21 16.97 0.46
CA ALA A 66 -1.11 16.38 1.79
C ALA A 66 -2.48 16.23 2.45
N SER A 67 -3.36 17.20 2.28
CA SER A 67 -4.72 17.15 2.82
C SER A 67 -5.52 15.99 2.25
N ARG A 68 -5.39 15.74 0.94
CA ARG A 68 -6.07 14.63 0.29
C ARG A 68 -5.54 13.29 0.79
N ILE A 69 -4.21 13.18 0.91
CA ILE A 69 -3.57 11.95 1.41
C ILE A 69 -4.06 11.65 2.83
N ASP A 70 -4.04 12.64 3.70
CA ASP A 70 -4.48 12.48 5.09
C ASP A 70 -5.94 12.05 5.17
N LYS A 71 -6.80 12.66 4.35
CA LYS A 71 -8.22 12.31 4.30
C LYS A 71 -8.43 10.87 3.86
N GLU A 72 -7.78 10.47 2.77
CA GLU A 72 -7.92 9.11 2.24
C GLU A 72 -7.35 8.07 3.20
N PHE A 73 -6.23 8.37 3.86
CA PHE A 73 -5.64 7.50 4.87
C PHE A 73 -6.60 7.32 6.05
N LYS A 74 -7.21 8.40 6.51
CA LYS A 74 -8.18 8.33 7.61
C LYS A 74 -9.37 7.45 7.24
N GLU A 75 -9.90 7.62 6.04
CA GLU A 75 -11.04 6.83 5.55
C GLU A 75 -10.68 5.35 5.41
N ALA A 76 -9.43 5.04 5.09
CA ALA A 76 -8.94 3.67 4.98
C ALA A 76 -8.43 3.10 6.32
N HIS A 77 -8.61 3.83 7.42
CA HIS A 77 -8.16 3.43 8.77
C HIS A 77 -6.64 3.23 8.85
N ILE A 78 -5.89 4.03 8.12
CA ILE A 78 -4.43 4.06 8.19
C ILE A 78 -4.05 5.12 9.22
N HIS A 79 -3.35 4.69 10.27
CA HIS A 79 -2.98 5.57 11.38
C HIS A 79 -1.50 5.80 11.47
#